data_58b1afa2811708b98983e55d4f9d9f16
#
_entry.id   58b1afa2811708b98983e55d4f9d9f16
#
_cell.length_a   1.000
_cell.length_b   1.000
_cell.length_c   1.000
_cell.angle_alpha   90.00
_cell.angle_beta   90.00
_cell.angle_gamma   90.00
#
_symmetry.space_group_name_H-M   'P 1'
#
loop_
_entity.id
_entity.type
_entity.pdbx_description
1 polymer ?
#
loop_
_entity_poly.entity_id
_entity_poly.type
_entity_poly.pdbx_seq_one_letter_code
_entity_poly.pdbx_strand_id
1 'polypeptide(L)'
;MLTQFSRTELLFGKEAMDKLAGSKVAVFGIGGVGGYVCEALVRSGVGAFDLIDDDKVCLTNLNRQIIATRSTVGKYKTDVMRDRMLDINPNVEVEVHKCFFLPENADDFPWDSYDYVVDAVDTVTAKIALVMKCKEKNIPIISSMGAGNKLDGSQFKVADIYKTKVCPLAKVMRRELKKRGVKKLKVCLLYTSDAADEL
;
A
#
# COMPACT_ATOMS: atom_id res chain seq x y z
N MET A 1 1.99 16.10 -27.70
CA MET A 1 1.39 14.79 -28.11
C MET A 1 0.57 14.30 -26.92
N LEU A 2 -0.64 13.75 -27.13
CA LEU A 2 -1.45 13.21 -26.02
C LEU A 2 -0.83 11.92 -25.49
N THR A 3 -0.75 11.78 -24.19
CA THR A 3 -0.30 10.59 -23.46
C THR A 3 -1.42 10.07 -22.54
N GLN A 4 -1.27 8.87 -21.97
CA GLN A 4 -2.18 8.33 -20.97
C GLN A 4 -2.33 9.25 -19.74
N PHE A 5 -1.39 10.15 -19.50
CA PHE A 5 -1.36 11.05 -18.34
C PHE A 5 -1.86 12.47 -18.66
N SER A 6 -2.20 12.80 -19.91
CA SER A 6 -2.55 14.18 -20.30
C SER A 6 -3.68 14.80 -19.48
N ARG A 7 -4.67 14.00 -19.05
CA ARG A 7 -5.76 14.50 -18.19
C ARG A 7 -5.29 14.76 -16.75
N THR A 8 -4.39 13.95 -16.23
CA THR A 8 -3.78 14.13 -14.92
C THR A 8 -2.88 15.36 -14.90
N GLU A 9 -2.13 15.59 -16.00
CA GLU A 9 -1.29 16.76 -16.18
C GLU A 9 -2.09 18.06 -16.19
N LEU A 10 -3.30 18.08 -16.76
CA LEU A 10 -4.20 19.23 -16.71
C LEU A 10 -4.61 19.62 -15.27
N LEU A 11 -4.65 18.66 -14.35
CA LEU A 11 -5.02 18.90 -12.95
C LEU A 11 -3.81 19.32 -12.09
N PHE A 12 -2.67 18.67 -12.28
CA PHE A 12 -1.51 18.82 -11.40
C PHE A 12 -0.38 19.67 -12.00
N GLY A 13 -0.39 19.86 -13.32
CA GLY A 13 0.69 20.54 -14.04
C GLY A 13 1.88 19.64 -14.32
N LYS A 14 2.72 20.09 -15.25
CA LYS A 14 3.88 19.34 -15.75
C LYS A 14 4.91 19.02 -14.64
N GLU A 15 5.23 19.99 -13.78
CA GLU A 15 6.20 19.80 -12.70
C GLU A 15 5.81 18.67 -11.73
N ALA A 16 4.53 18.59 -11.38
CA ALA A 16 4.04 17.50 -10.54
C ALA A 16 4.08 16.14 -11.27
N MET A 17 3.81 16.12 -12.57
CA MET A 17 3.91 14.89 -13.37
C MET A 17 5.36 14.42 -13.52
N ASP A 18 6.30 15.35 -13.73
CA ASP A 18 7.74 15.04 -13.79
C ASP A 18 8.22 14.47 -12.44
N LYS A 19 7.75 15.04 -11.32
CA LYS A 19 8.02 14.52 -9.98
C LYS A 19 7.47 13.11 -9.78
N LEU A 20 6.22 12.84 -10.17
CA LEU A 20 5.62 11.50 -10.08
C LEU A 20 6.40 10.48 -10.93
N ALA A 21 6.77 10.86 -12.16
CA ALA A 21 7.53 10.00 -13.05
C ALA A 21 8.93 9.66 -12.51
N GLY A 22 9.54 10.56 -11.75
CA GLY A 22 10.82 10.32 -11.08
C GLY A 22 10.74 9.68 -9.69
N SER A 23 9.53 9.39 -9.19
CA SER A 23 9.35 8.85 -7.83
C SER A 23 9.31 7.32 -7.82
N LYS A 24 9.89 6.74 -6.75
CA LYS A 24 9.87 5.29 -6.46
C LYS A 24 9.05 5.00 -5.19
N VAL A 25 8.04 4.15 -5.31
CA VAL A 25 7.16 3.76 -4.19
C VAL A 25 7.28 2.27 -3.87
N ALA A 26 7.58 1.96 -2.61
CA ALA A 26 7.53 0.58 -2.12
C ALA A 26 6.14 0.25 -1.57
N VAL A 27 5.53 -0.85 -2.04
CA VAL A 27 4.21 -1.31 -1.58
C VAL A 27 4.36 -2.69 -0.94
N PHE A 28 4.19 -2.72 0.36
CA PHE A 28 4.23 -3.94 1.17
C PHE A 28 2.80 -4.50 1.33
N GLY A 29 2.57 -5.68 0.77
CA GLY A 29 1.26 -6.34 0.69
C GLY A 29 0.47 -5.98 -0.57
N ILE A 30 0.29 -6.94 -1.49
CA ILE A 30 -0.43 -6.78 -2.77
C ILE A 30 -1.80 -7.48 -2.69
N GLY A 31 -2.48 -7.21 -1.60
CA GLY A 31 -3.83 -7.72 -1.33
C GLY A 31 -4.95 -6.79 -1.80
N GLY A 32 -6.07 -6.80 -1.05
CA GLY A 32 -7.26 -5.98 -1.34
C GLY A 32 -7.04 -4.47 -1.20
N VAL A 33 -6.00 -4.03 -0.49
CA VAL A 33 -5.64 -2.61 -0.38
C VAL A 33 -4.47 -2.30 -1.31
N GLY A 34 -3.33 -3.00 -1.16
CA GLY A 34 -2.12 -2.68 -1.93
C GLY A 34 -2.30 -2.82 -3.44
N GLY A 35 -3.09 -3.79 -3.92
CA GLY A 35 -3.40 -3.91 -5.34
C GLY A 35 -4.09 -2.67 -5.92
N TYR A 36 -5.09 -2.11 -5.21
CA TYR A 36 -5.75 -0.86 -5.64
C TYR A 36 -4.84 0.36 -5.52
N VAL A 37 -3.94 0.39 -4.53
CA VAL A 37 -2.92 1.45 -4.43
C VAL A 37 -1.98 1.42 -5.62
N CYS A 38 -1.45 0.26 -6.00
CA CYS A 38 -0.60 0.10 -7.19
C CYS A 38 -1.32 0.56 -8.46
N GLU A 39 -2.58 0.11 -8.65
CA GLU A 39 -3.43 0.53 -9.77
C GLU A 39 -3.59 2.05 -9.85
N ALA A 40 -3.92 2.70 -8.74
CA ALA A 40 -4.12 4.14 -8.69
C ALA A 40 -2.82 4.91 -8.95
N LEU A 41 -1.71 4.49 -8.36
CA LEU A 41 -0.43 5.20 -8.47
C LEU A 41 0.18 5.06 -9.87
N VAL A 42 0.13 3.86 -10.50
CA VAL A 42 0.64 3.68 -11.87
C VAL A 42 -0.18 4.49 -12.88
N ARG A 43 -1.51 4.57 -12.70
CA ARG A 43 -2.39 5.43 -13.53
C ARG A 43 -2.17 6.91 -13.29
N SER A 44 -1.64 7.29 -12.13
CA SER A 44 -1.28 8.69 -11.81
C SER A 44 0.09 9.09 -12.34
N GLY A 45 0.90 8.14 -12.84
CA GLY A 45 2.18 8.43 -13.46
C GLY A 45 3.40 8.25 -12.56
N VAL A 46 3.28 7.54 -11.42
CA VAL A 46 4.44 7.12 -10.62
C VAL A 46 5.32 6.20 -11.47
N GLY A 47 6.62 6.51 -11.52
CA GLY A 47 7.56 5.90 -12.46
C GLY A 47 8.20 4.60 -12.02
N ALA A 48 8.35 4.36 -10.70
CA ALA A 48 9.01 3.16 -10.20
C ALA A 48 8.33 2.57 -8.96
N PHE A 49 8.36 1.24 -8.85
CA PHE A 49 7.75 0.50 -7.74
C PHE A 49 8.60 -0.69 -7.31
N ASP A 50 8.62 -0.92 -5.99
CA ASP A 50 8.95 -2.23 -5.42
C ASP A 50 7.67 -2.85 -4.85
N LEU A 51 7.34 -4.08 -5.28
CA LEU A 51 6.17 -4.83 -4.85
C LEU A 51 6.59 -5.99 -3.96
N ILE A 52 6.13 -6.00 -2.73
CA ILE A 52 6.54 -6.99 -1.72
C ILE A 52 5.31 -7.81 -1.26
N ASP A 53 5.24 -9.09 -1.61
CA ASP A 53 4.19 -10.03 -1.20
C ASP A 53 4.66 -11.46 -1.54
N ASP A 54 4.50 -12.42 -0.64
CA ASP A 54 4.89 -13.82 -0.85
C ASP A 54 3.76 -14.70 -1.35
N ASP A 55 2.54 -14.20 -1.33
CA ASP A 55 1.34 -14.95 -1.64
C ASP A 55 1.13 -15.18 -3.15
N LYS A 56 0.40 -16.24 -3.43
CA LYS A 56 -0.23 -16.48 -4.72
C LYS A 56 -1.70 -16.08 -4.69
N VAL A 57 -2.22 -15.71 -5.85
CA VAL A 57 -3.65 -15.46 -6.02
C VAL A 57 -4.42 -16.75 -5.73
N CYS A 58 -5.38 -16.71 -4.83
CA CYS A 58 -6.27 -17.81 -4.55
C CYS A 58 -7.73 -17.48 -4.91
N LEU A 59 -8.56 -18.51 -5.03
CA LEU A 59 -9.95 -18.35 -5.47
C LEU A 59 -10.76 -17.40 -4.58
N THR A 60 -10.50 -17.42 -3.27
CA THR A 60 -11.18 -16.56 -2.29
C THR A 60 -10.78 -15.08 -2.38
N ASN A 61 -9.75 -14.75 -3.17
CA ASN A 61 -9.35 -13.35 -3.38
C ASN A 61 -10.20 -12.63 -4.43
N LEU A 62 -10.95 -13.39 -5.27
CA LEU A 62 -11.71 -12.83 -6.40
C LEU A 62 -12.77 -11.81 -5.97
N ASN A 63 -13.24 -11.90 -4.75
CA ASN A 63 -14.29 -11.01 -4.24
C ASN A 63 -13.79 -9.57 -3.96
N ARG A 64 -12.48 -9.34 -3.81
CA ARG A 64 -11.96 -8.02 -3.37
C ARG A 64 -10.60 -7.61 -3.90
N GLN A 65 -9.80 -8.52 -4.48
CA GLN A 65 -8.47 -8.16 -4.98
C GLN A 65 -8.52 -7.91 -6.48
N ILE A 66 -8.10 -6.73 -6.91
CA ILE A 66 -8.17 -6.30 -8.32
C ILE A 66 -7.37 -7.20 -9.28
N ILE A 67 -6.29 -7.80 -8.78
CA ILE A 67 -5.43 -8.72 -9.54
C ILE A 67 -5.98 -10.14 -9.63
N ALA A 68 -6.97 -10.46 -8.78
CA ALA A 68 -7.50 -11.81 -8.69
C ALA A 68 -8.60 -12.03 -9.73
N THR A 69 -8.31 -12.87 -10.70
CA THR A 69 -9.24 -13.36 -11.72
C THR A 69 -9.07 -14.88 -11.86
N ARG A 70 -10.00 -15.55 -12.53
CA ARG A 70 -9.87 -17.02 -12.75
C ARG A 70 -8.58 -17.39 -13.45
N SER A 71 -8.11 -16.55 -14.38
CA SER A 71 -6.87 -16.78 -15.15
C SER A 71 -5.59 -16.49 -14.37
N THR A 72 -5.68 -15.80 -13.21
CA THR A 72 -4.51 -15.46 -12.37
C THR A 72 -4.38 -16.33 -11.13
N VAL A 73 -5.38 -17.16 -10.79
CA VAL A 73 -5.30 -18.09 -9.65
C VAL A 73 -4.05 -18.97 -9.77
N GLY A 74 -3.29 -19.08 -8.68
CA GLY A 74 -2.04 -19.85 -8.58
C GLY A 74 -0.77 -19.08 -8.97
N LYS A 75 -0.89 -17.90 -9.61
CA LYS A 75 0.26 -17.02 -9.91
C LYS A 75 0.63 -16.16 -8.70
N TYR A 76 1.89 -15.76 -8.57
CA TYR A 76 2.31 -14.81 -7.53
C TYR A 76 1.61 -13.47 -7.71
N LYS A 77 1.11 -12.90 -6.61
CA LYS A 77 0.41 -11.59 -6.63
C LYS A 77 1.28 -10.47 -7.19
N THR A 78 2.55 -10.47 -6.82
CA THR A 78 3.54 -9.49 -7.31
C THR A 78 3.75 -9.56 -8.82
N ASP A 79 3.86 -10.76 -9.40
CA ASP A 79 3.99 -10.93 -10.85
C ASP A 79 2.74 -10.44 -11.60
N VAL A 80 1.55 -10.82 -11.11
CA VAL A 80 0.28 -10.42 -11.74
C VAL A 80 0.11 -8.90 -11.68
N MET A 81 0.48 -8.28 -10.55
CA MET A 81 0.40 -6.83 -10.43
C MET A 81 1.41 -6.12 -11.33
N ARG A 82 2.66 -6.60 -11.40
CA ARG A 82 3.68 -6.07 -12.32
C ARG A 82 3.21 -6.10 -13.77
N ASP A 83 2.73 -7.26 -14.24
CA ASP A 83 2.28 -7.43 -15.61
C ASP A 83 1.11 -6.48 -15.92
N ARG A 84 0.20 -6.29 -14.99
CA ARG A 84 -0.90 -5.33 -15.09
C ARG A 84 -0.41 -3.88 -15.13
N MET A 85 0.59 -3.52 -14.32
CA MET A 85 1.15 -2.17 -14.30
C MET A 85 1.88 -1.84 -15.60
N LEU A 86 2.60 -2.80 -16.18
CA LEU A 86 3.26 -2.66 -17.47
C LEU A 86 2.25 -2.50 -18.64
N ASP A 87 1.09 -3.15 -18.56
CA ASP A 87 0.01 -2.99 -19.55
C ASP A 87 -0.63 -1.58 -19.45
N ILE A 88 -0.67 -0.98 -18.24
CA ILE A 88 -1.16 0.38 -18.02
C ILE A 88 -0.12 1.44 -18.41
N ASN A 89 1.12 1.26 -17.99
CA ASN A 89 2.24 2.15 -18.27
C ASN A 89 3.46 1.33 -18.69
N PRO A 90 3.74 1.20 -19.99
CA PRO A 90 4.89 0.42 -20.48
C PRO A 90 6.27 0.92 -20.02
N ASN A 91 6.34 2.16 -19.55
CA ASN A 91 7.58 2.79 -19.08
C ASN A 91 7.78 2.71 -17.56
N VAL A 92 6.87 2.07 -16.82
CA VAL A 92 7.01 1.91 -15.37
C VAL A 92 8.09 0.87 -15.04
N GLU A 93 8.94 1.19 -14.08
CA GLU A 93 9.90 0.25 -13.52
C GLU A 93 9.28 -0.49 -12.34
N VAL A 94 9.25 -1.82 -12.37
CA VAL A 94 8.63 -2.63 -11.31
C VAL A 94 9.55 -3.76 -10.89
N GLU A 95 10.09 -3.66 -9.68
CA GLU A 95 10.81 -4.73 -9.00
C GLU A 95 9.83 -5.56 -8.15
N VAL A 96 10.02 -6.89 -8.13
CA VAL A 96 9.17 -7.80 -7.37
C VAL A 96 9.98 -8.59 -6.35
N HIS A 97 9.50 -8.57 -5.11
CA HIS A 97 10.06 -9.30 -3.98
C HIS A 97 9.04 -10.34 -3.51
N LYS A 98 9.27 -11.61 -3.86
CA LYS A 98 8.38 -12.74 -3.50
C LYS A 98 8.75 -13.27 -2.12
N CYS A 99 8.60 -12.42 -1.12
CA CYS A 99 8.95 -12.74 0.26
C CYS A 99 7.95 -12.13 1.24
N PHE A 100 7.82 -12.76 2.39
CA PHE A 100 7.12 -12.18 3.53
C PHE A 100 8.05 -11.16 4.20
N PHE A 101 7.54 -9.95 4.45
CA PHE A 101 8.33 -8.94 5.15
C PHE A 101 8.31 -9.20 6.66
N LEU A 102 9.49 -9.33 7.25
CA LEU A 102 9.73 -9.57 8.67
C LEU A 102 10.83 -8.62 9.18
N PRO A 103 10.93 -8.41 10.52
CA PRO A 103 12.04 -7.64 11.08
C PRO A 103 13.42 -8.18 10.68
N GLU A 104 13.55 -9.52 10.52
CA GLU A 104 14.80 -10.21 10.22
C GLU A 104 15.34 -9.93 8.81
N ASN A 105 14.46 -9.65 7.84
CA ASN A 105 14.84 -9.33 6.46
C ASN A 105 14.63 -7.85 6.13
N ALA A 106 14.39 -7.01 7.14
CA ALA A 106 14.12 -5.60 6.93
C ALA A 106 15.31 -4.84 6.31
N ASP A 107 16.53 -5.32 6.49
CA ASP A 107 17.73 -4.68 5.93
C ASP A 107 18.03 -5.09 4.48
N ASP A 108 17.32 -6.06 3.93
CA ASP A 108 17.53 -6.55 2.56
C ASP A 108 16.94 -5.63 1.48
N PHE A 109 16.19 -4.59 1.87
CA PHE A 109 15.50 -3.69 0.95
C PHE A 109 16.29 -2.40 0.70
N PRO A 110 16.23 -1.83 -0.52
CA PRO A 110 16.95 -0.60 -0.89
C PRO A 110 16.26 0.66 -0.37
N TRP A 111 16.13 0.80 0.98
CA TRP A 111 15.38 1.88 1.63
C TRP A 111 15.76 3.28 1.14
N ASP A 112 17.03 3.52 0.88
CA ASP A 112 17.53 4.84 0.47
C ASP A 112 17.07 5.24 -0.94
N SER A 113 16.46 4.31 -1.70
CA SER A 113 15.87 4.57 -3.02
C SER A 113 14.39 4.90 -2.99
N TYR A 114 13.71 4.77 -1.84
CA TYR A 114 12.27 4.96 -1.76
C TYR A 114 11.89 6.40 -1.40
N ASP A 115 11.06 7.01 -2.23
CA ASP A 115 10.44 8.30 -1.93
C ASP A 115 9.21 8.17 -1.01
N TYR A 116 8.55 7.02 -1.05
CA TYR A 116 7.37 6.76 -0.25
C TYR A 116 7.17 5.26 0.01
N VAL A 117 6.63 4.93 1.18
CA VAL A 117 6.27 3.55 1.55
C VAL A 117 4.78 3.44 1.81
N VAL A 118 4.16 2.39 1.26
CA VAL A 118 2.79 1.99 1.54
C VAL A 118 2.79 0.68 2.32
N ASP A 119 2.30 0.73 3.53
CA ASP A 119 2.08 -0.45 4.37
C ASP A 119 0.63 -0.93 4.21
N ALA A 120 0.47 -2.00 3.45
CA ALA A 120 -0.79 -2.71 3.24
C ALA A 120 -0.73 -4.19 3.71
N VAL A 121 0.25 -4.53 4.57
CA VAL A 121 0.31 -5.84 5.21
C VAL A 121 -0.73 -5.95 6.32
N ASP A 122 -1.06 -7.16 6.75
CA ASP A 122 -2.08 -7.43 7.78
C ASP A 122 -1.49 -7.78 9.15
N THR A 123 -0.21 -8.14 9.22
CA THR A 123 0.44 -8.55 10.47
C THR A 123 1.00 -7.35 11.25
N VAL A 124 0.69 -7.29 12.56
CA VAL A 124 1.11 -6.21 13.45
C VAL A 124 2.64 -6.09 13.54
N THR A 125 3.35 -7.23 13.58
CA THR A 125 4.81 -7.25 13.68
C THR A 125 5.47 -6.60 12.47
N ALA A 126 5.03 -6.98 11.26
CA ALA A 126 5.53 -6.39 10.02
C ALA A 126 5.21 -4.87 9.94
N LYS A 127 3.97 -4.47 10.29
CA LYS A 127 3.59 -3.05 10.34
C LYS A 127 4.50 -2.22 11.25
N ILE A 128 4.80 -2.74 12.45
CA ILE A 128 5.68 -2.05 13.39
C ILE A 128 7.09 -1.93 12.81
N ALA A 129 7.62 -3.01 12.23
CA ALA A 129 8.95 -3.01 11.63
C ALA A 129 9.04 -2.00 10.47
N LEU A 130 8.04 -1.95 9.57
CA LEU A 130 7.95 -0.98 8.48
C LEU A 130 7.97 0.45 9.00
N VAL A 131 7.13 0.76 10.00
CA VAL A 131 7.06 2.11 10.58
C VAL A 131 8.39 2.50 11.24
N MET A 132 9.01 1.58 11.96
CA MET A 132 10.30 1.85 12.63
C MET A 132 11.41 2.06 11.61
N LYS A 133 11.46 1.26 10.53
CA LYS A 133 12.46 1.38 9.47
C LYS A 133 12.28 2.68 8.68
N CYS A 134 11.05 3.03 8.31
CA CYS A 134 10.77 4.31 7.65
C CYS A 134 11.12 5.51 8.55
N LYS A 135 10.90 5.41 9.87
CA LYS A 135 11.31 6.45 10.83
C LYS A 135 12.83 6.59 10.89
N GLU A 136 13.55 5.47 10.95
CA GLU A 136 15.03 5.45 10.95
C GLU A 136 15.59 6.11 9.69
N LYS A 137 15.02 5.78 8.53
CA LYS A 137 15.45 6.26 7.21
C LYS A 137 14.83 7.60 6.79
N ASN A 138 13.94 8.19 7.61
CA ASN A 138 13.19 9.42 7.30
C ASN A 138 12.35 9.33 6.03
N ILE A 139 11.82 8.14 5.70
CA ILE A 139 10.98 7.92 4.52
C ILE A 139 9.51 8.13 4.90
N PRO A 140 8.74 8.92 4.12
CA PRO A 140 7.30 9.06 4.32
C PRO A 140 6.58 7.71 4.17
N ILE A 141 5.66 7.42 5.10
CA ILE A 141 4.88 6.18 5.07
C ILE A 141 3.39 6.47 5.32
N ILE A 142 2.53 5.72 4.66
CA ILE A 142 1.11 5.56 5.01
C ILE A 142 0.84 4.10 5.35
N SER A 143 0.18 3.87 6.48
CA SER A 143 -0.17 2.51 6.92
C SER A 143 -1.68 2.30 6.85
N SER A 144 -2.12 1.26 6.13
CA SER A 144 -3.51 0.85 6.09
C SER A 144 -3.88 0.15 7.39
N MET A 145 -4.99 0.58 8.00
CA MET A 145 -5.56 -0.07 9.19
C MET A 145 -6.70 -1.01 8.78
N GLY A 146 -7.53 -1.44 9.74
CA GLY A 146 -8.61 -2.37 9.47
C GLY A 146 -9.68 -1.82 8.51
N ALA A 147 -9.96 -2.57 7.46
CA ALA A 147 -11.05 -2.32 6.51
C ALA A 147 -11.94 -3.56 6.30
N GLY A 148 -11.62 -4.70 6.92
CA GLY A 148 -12.44 -5.91 6.89
C GLY A 148 -13.72 -5.74 7.71
N ASN A 149 -14.77 -6.51 7.35
CA ASN A 149 -16.09 -6.53 7.99
C ASN A 149 -16.81 -5.18 8.03
N LYS A 150 -16.59 -4.32 7.04
CA LYS A 150 -17.16 -2.98 6.96
C LYS A 150 -17.85 -2.77 5.62
N LEU A 151 -19.03 -2.18 5.64
CA LEU A 151 -19.89 -2.07 4.46
C LEU A 151 -19.80 -0.72 3.76
N ASP A 152 -19.67 0.37 4.53
CA ASP A 152 -19.70 1.73 3.98
C ASP A 152 -18.30 2.26 3.62
N GLY A 153 -17.90 2.08 2.37
CA GLY A 153 -16.63 2.59 1.84
C GLY A 153 -16.51 4.13 1.82
N SER A 154 -17.62 4.88 1.95
CA SER A 154 -17.57 6.34 2.01
C SER A 154 -16.95 6.88 3.31
N GLN A 155 -16.83 6.04 4.32
CA GLN A 155 -16.26 6.38 5.63
C GLN A 155 -14.73 6.21 5.72
N PHE A 156 -14.04 5.98 4.61
CA PHE A 156 -12.58 5.99 4.62
C PHE A 156 -12.04 7.36 5.05
N LYS A 157 -11.10 7.34 6.00
CA LYS A 157 -10.41 8.55 6.48
C LYS A 157 -8.91 8.35 6.52
N VAL A 158 -8.19 9.39 6.09
CA VAL A 158 -6.76 9.53 6.31
C VAL A 158 -6.54 10.43 7.52
N ALA A 159 -5.81 9.95 8.52
CA ALA A 159 -5.60 10.67 9.76
C ALA A 159 -4.24 10.33 10.38
N ASP A 160 -3.83 11.08 11.40
CA ASP A 160 -2.79 10.63 12.30
C ASP A 160 -3.32 9.50 13.19
N ILE A 161 -2.53 8.43 13.38
CA ILE A 161 -2.94 7.25 14.15
C ILE A 161 -3.44 7.60 15.56
N TYR A 162 -2.86 8.63 16.21
CA TYR A 162 -3.26 9.06 17.54
C TYR A 162 -4.57 9.84 17.57
N LYS A 163 -5.10 10.24 16.42
CA LYS A 163 -6.41 10.88 16.25
C LYS A 163 -7.50 9.90 15.82
N THR A 164 -7.18 8.59 15.73
CA THR A 164 -8.13 7.56 15.27
C THR A 164 -8.89 6.93 16.43
N LYS A 165 -10.12 6.44 16.13
CA LYS A 165 -11.00 5.68 17.04
C LYS A 165 -11.50 4.43 16.32
N VAL A 166 -12.27 3.60 16.98
CA VAL A 166 -13.08 2.48 16.47
C VAL A 166 -12.30 1.27 15.95
N CYS A 167 -11.14 1.43 15.30
CA CYS A 167 -10.41 0.31 14.69
C CYS A 167 -9.54 -0.45 15.73
N PRO A 168 -9.77 -1.77 15.95
CA PRO A 168 -8.99 -2.58 16.89
C PRO A 168 -7.51 -2.64 16.52
N LEU A 169 -7.18 -2.82 15.23
CA LEU A 169 -5.80 -2.83 14.74
C LEU A 169 -5.10 -1.51 15.05
N ALA A 170 -5.74 -0.37 14.76
CA ALA A 170 -5.19 0.95 15.08
C ALA A 170 -4.98 1.13 16.59
N LYS A 171 -5.83 0.54 17.45
CA LYS A 171 -5.66 0.56 18.92
C LYS A 171 -4.39 -0.16 19.34
N VAL A 172 -4.12 -1.34 18.79
CA VAL A 172 -2.89 -2.11 19.06
C VAL A 172 -1.67 -1.33 18.56
N MET A 173 -1.70 -0.86 17.30
CA MET A 173 -0.61 -0.09 16.71
C MET A 173 -0.28 1.18 17.51
N ARG A 174 -1.28 1.95 17.96
CA ARG A 174 -1.07 3.13 18.82
C ARG A 174 -0.28 2.79 20.09
N ARG A 175 -0.68 1.69 20.76
CA ARG A 175 -0.02 1.26 22.00
C ARG A 175 1.45 0.89 21.75
N GLU A 176 1.69 0.07 20.73
CA GLU A 176 3.03 -0.44 20.43
C GLU A 176 3.97 0.63 19.86
N LEU A 177 3.48 1.53 19.03
CA LEU A 177 4.25 2.64 18.47
C LEU A 177 4.57 3.71 19.53
N LYS A 178 3.65 3.96 20.48
CA LYS A 178 3.91 4.87 21.60
C LYS A 178 5.08 4.40 22.46
N LYS A 179 5.15 3.09 22.76
CA LYS A 179 6.29 2.49 23.51
C LYS A 179 7.63 2.70 22.79
N ARG A 180 7.61 2.77 21.44
CA ARG A 180 8.79 2.94 20.57
C ARG A 180 9.09 4.41 20.23
N GLY A 181 8.40 5.35 20.89
CA GLY A 181 8.64 6.79 20.69
C GLY A 181 8.22 7.31 19.31
N VAL A 182 7.29 6.64 18.64
CA VAL A 182 6.68 7.16 17.40
C VAL A 182 5.61 8.16 17.78
N LYS A 183 5.78 9.43 17.38
CA LYS A 183 4.88 10.53 17.75
C LYS A 183 3.78 10.79 16.72
N LYS A 184 3.93 10.30 15.50
CA LYS A 184 3.02 10.54 14.38
C LYS A 184 3.12 9.40 13.36
N LEU A 185 1.99 8.96 12.84
CA LEU A 185 1.92 8.03 11.70
C LEU A 185 0.67 8.36 10.89
N LYS A 186 0.85 8.59 9.57
CA LYS A 186 -0.27 8.71 8.65
C LYS A 186 -0.90 7.33 8.44
N VAL A 187 -2.20 7.22 8.66
CA VAL A 187 -2.95 5.97 8.48
C VAL A 187 -4.20 6.20 7.66
N CYS A 188 -4.62 5.16 6.96
CA CYS A 188 -5.94 5.08 6.34
C CYS A 188 -6.75 3.99 7.04
N LEU A 189 -7.98 4.29 7.41
CA LEU A 189 -8.88 3.35 8.06
C LEU A 189 -10.34 3.64 7.65
N LEU A 190 -11.16 2.60 7.74
CA LEU A 190 -12.60 2.73 7.58
C LEU A 190 -13.25 3.06 8.93
N TYR A 191 -13.87 4.21 9.03
CA TYR A 191 -14.32 4.83 10.29
C TYR A 191 -15.77 4.45 10.64
N THR A 192 -16.08 3.15 10.58
CA THR A 192 -17.38 2.58 10.98
C THR A 192 -17.17 1.49 12.03
N SER A 193 -18.24 1.15 12.79
CA SER A 193 -18.33 -0.07 13.56
C SER A 193 -18.11 -1.32 12.66
N ASP A 194 -17.80 -2.45 13.25
CA ASP A 194 -17.72 -3.71 12.52
C ASP A 194 -19.15 -4.15 12.14
N ALA A 195 -19.35 -4.64 10.92
CA ALA A 195 -20.69 -5.11 10.49
C ALA A 195 -21.24 -6.27 11.36
N ALA A 196 -20.34 -6.99 12.07
CA ALA A 196 -20.71 -7.99 13.03
C ALA A 196 -21.28 -7.42 14.34
N ASP A 197 -21.03 -6.13 14.63
CA ASP A 197 -21.55 -5.45 15.83
C ASP A 197 -22.92 -4.81 15.58
N GLU A 198 -23.39 -4.83 14.32
CA GLU A 198 -24.68 -4.22 13.90
C GLU A 198 -25.79 -5.27 13.67
N LEU A 199 -25.49 -6.57 13.88
CA LEU A 199 -26.43 -7.70 13.81
C LEU A 199 -26.74 -8.26 15.19
#